data_f7057fe2a189f1bcab66ae797c944dc7
#
_entry.id   f7057fe2a189f1bcab66ae797c944dc7
#
_cell.length_a   1.000
_cell.length_b   1.000
_cell.length_c   1.000
_cell.angle_alpha   90.00
_cell.angle_beta   90.00
_cell.angle_gamma   90.00
#
_symmetry.space_group_name_H-M   'P 1'
#
loop_
_entity.id
_entity.type
_entity.pdbx_description
1 polymer ?
#
loop_
_entity_poly.entity_id
_entity_poly.type
_entity_poly.pdbx_seq_one_letter_code
_entity_poly.pdbx_strand_id
1 'polypeptide(L)'
;MTTAATIDPKIVKDLRDRTHAGMMDCKKALTEANGNPEEAEKILRKKFNLAAGKKAGRETREGVIASYIHLGGKVGVLVEVNCETDFVAKNEHFRELVKDITLQIAAASPIYVSREEVPEKALKDEREVAAAQIKGKPEAVVEKIVAGKVEKYYSTVCLMEQAFVKDANLTMKDIVSSKIGELGENIVVRRFTRFAVGEGEAAAAATEQA
;
A
#
# COMPACT_ATOMS: atom_id res chain seq x y z
N MET A 1 -4.46 -25.22 33.18
CA MET A 1 -5.70 -24.98 32.42
C MET A 1 -5.90 -23.47 32.38
N THR A 2 -5.49 -22.83 31.31
CA THR A 2 -5.63 -21.37 31.15
C THR A 2 -7.09 -21.09 30.84
N THR A 3 -7.80 -20.45 31.77
CA THR A 3 -9.16 -19.94 31.55
C THR A 3 -9.13 -19.01 30.36
N ALA A 4 -9.79 -19.37 29.25
CA ALA A 4 -9.96 -18.50 28.11
C ALA A 4 -10.66 -17.22 28.61
N ALA A 5 -9.94 -16.11 28.62
CA ALA A 5 -10.50 -14.82 29.00
C ALA A 5 -11.72 -14.57 28.12
N THR A 6 -12.87 -14.36 28.73
CA THR A 6 -14.10 -14.03 28.02
C THR A 6 -13.91 -12.66 27.40
N ILE A 7 -13.69 -12.61 26.07
CA ILE A 7 -13.50 -11.36 25.34
C ILE A 7 -14.83 -10.60 25.33
N ASP A 8 -14.80 -9.34 25.78
CA ASP A 8 -15.97 -8.46 25.78
C ASP A 8 -16.47 -8.26 24.32
N PRO A 9 -17.75 -8.55 24.06
CA PRO A 9 -18.35 -8.35 22.74
C PRO A 9 -18.19 -6.92 22.20
N LYS A 10 -18.11 -5.93 23.08
CA LYS A 10 -17.88 -4.53 22.70
C LYS A 10 -16.52 -4.33 22.07
N ILE A 11 -15.46 -4.90 22.65
CA ILE A 11 -14.09 -4.83 22.12
C ILE A 11 -14.02 -5.55 20.75
N VAL A 12 -14.73 -6.68 20.60
CA VAL A 12 -14.81 -7.38 19.30
C VAL A 12 -15.47 -6.50 18.24
N LYS A 13 -16.56 -5.81 18.60
CA LYS A 13 -17.25 -4.88 17.71
C LYS A 13 -16.35 -3.70 17.33
N ASP A 14 -15.71 -3.07 18.31
CA ASP A 14 -14.82 -1.92 18.08
C ASP A 14 -13.64 -2.31 17.16
N LEU A 15 -13.05 -3.50 17.37
CA LEU A 15 -11.99 -4.02 16.49
C LEU A 15 -12.51 -4.29 15.07
N ARG A 16 -13.72 -4.84 14.93
CA ARG A 16 -14.36 -5.06 13.65
C ARG A 16 -14.63 -3.75 12.91
N ASP A 17 -15.14 -2.74 13.61
CA ASP A 17 -15.48 -1.44 13.03
C ASP A 17 -14.20 -0.71 12.55
N ARG A 18 -13.05 -0.96 13.20
CA ARG A 18 -11.73 -0.42 12.80
C ARG A 18 -11.07 -1.19 11.66
N THR A 19 -11.18 -2.51 11.67
CA THR A 19 -10.42 -3.38 10.75
C THR A 19 -11.25 -3.93 9.59
N HIS A 20 -12.57 -3.79 9.65
CA HIS A 20 -13.56 -4.41 8.75
C HIS A 20 -13.40 -5.94 8.61
N ALA A 21 -12.68 -6.57 9.55
CA ALA A 21 -12.51 -8.02 9.59
C ALA A 21 -13.81 -8.74 9.99
N GLY A 22 -13.93 -10.02 9.61
CA GLY A 22 -15.05 -10.85 10.05
C GLY A 22 -15.12 -10.94 11.58
N MET A 23 -16.34 -10.95 12.17
CA MET A 23 -16.58 -11.01 13.62
C MET A 23 -15.79 -12.13 14.29
N MET A 24 -15.76 -13.32 13.67
CA MET A 24 -15.05 -14.49 14.20
C MET A 24 -13.54 -14.33 14.13
N ASP A 25 -13.03 -13.60 13.14
CA ASP A 25 -11.61 -13.30 12.99
C ASP A 25 -11.16 -12.30 14.05
N CYS A 26 -11.94 -11.26 14.29
CA CYS A 26 -11.71 -10.32 15.38
C CYS A 26 -11.70 -11.02 16.75
N LYS A 27 -12.68 -11.90 17.01
CA LYS A 27 -12.72 -12.67 18.25
C LYS A 27 -11.50 -13.56 18.42
N LYS A 28 -11.09 -14.29 17.38
CA LYS A 28 -9.90 -15.15 17.40
C LYS A 28 -8.63 -14.32 17.64
N ALA A 29 -8.47 -13.22 16.92
CA ALA A 29 -7.31 -12.34 17.08
C ALA A 29 -7.23 -11.74 18.49
N LEU A 30 -8.36 -11.31 19.07
CA LEU A 30 -8.41 -10.82 20.44
C LEU A 30 -8.11 -11.92 21.46
N THR A 31 -8.57 -13.14 21.24
CA THR A 31 -8.24 -14.28 22.10
C THR A 31 -6.72 -14.56 22.09
N GLU A 32 -6.12 -14.58 20.90
CA GLU A 32 -4.67 -14.78 20.70
C GLU A 32 -3.85 -13.63 21.31
N ALA A 33 -4.37 -12.40 21.22
CA ALA A 33 -3.78 -11.20 21.79
C ALA A 33 -4.09 -11.00 23.29
N ASN A 34 -4.69 -11.99 23.98
CA ASN A 34 -5.09 -11.89 25.39
C ASN A 34 -5.95 -10.63 25.68
N GLY A 35 -6.81 -10.24 24.75
CA GLY A 35 -7.70 -9.10 24.87
C GLY A 35 -7.08 -7.75 24.48
N ASN A 36 -5.82 -7.69 24.06
CA ASN A 36 -5.16 -6.46 23.60
C ASN A 36 -5.59 -6.11 22.16
N PRO A 37 -6.31 -4.98 21.94
CA PRO A 37 -6.81 -4.63 20.60
C PRO A 37 -5.71 -4.31 19.59
N GLU A 38 -4.61 -3.66 20.02
CA GLU A 38 -3.51 -3.27 19.13
C GLU A 38 -2.75 -4.52 18.62
N GLU A 39 -2.54 -5.49 19.51
CA GLU A 39 -1.88 -6.75 19.12
C GLU A 39 -2.83 -7.60 18.25
N ALA A 40 -4.12 -7.61 18.54
CA ALA A 40 -5.13 -8.27 17.70
C ALA A 40 -5.17 -7.68 16.28
N GLU A 41 -5.03 -6.37 16.16
CA GLU A 41 -4.95 -5.70 14.85
C GLU A 41 -3.72 -6.12 14.06
N LYS A 42 -2.54 -6.25 14.69
CA LYS A 42 -1.33 -6.78 14.05
C LYS A 42 -1.50 -8.22 13.59
N ILE A 43 -2.18 -9.05 14.40
CA ILE A 43 -2.50 -10.43 14.04
C ILE A 43 -3.41 -10.47 12.80
N LEU A 44 -4.46 -9.66 12.78
CA LEU A 44 -5.36 -9.54 11.63
C LEU A 44 -4.62 -9.07 10.38
N ARG A 45 -3.76 -8.06 10.48
CA ARG A 45 -2.94 -7.56 9.38
C ARG A 45 -2.06 -8.66 8.78
N LYS A 46 -1.36 -9.43 9.61
CA LYS A 46 -0.58 -10.59 9.15
C LYS A 46 -1.46 -11.62 8.43
N LYS A 47 -2.65 -11.89 8.96
CA LYS A 47 -3.61 -12.82 8.36
C LYS A 47 -4.09 -12.33 7.00
N PHE A 48 -4.40 -11.05 6.85
CA PHE A 48 -4.83 -10.44 5.59
C PHE A 48 -3.71 -10.48 4.54
N ASN A 49 -2.48 -10.15 4.91
CA ASN A 49 -1.33 -10.25 4.03
C ASN A 49 -1.11 -11.68 3.52
N LEU A 50 -1.26 -12.69 4.39
CA LEU A 50 -1.19 -14.10 3.99
C LEU A 50 -2.35 -14.50 3.07
N ALA A 51 -3.56 -14.01 3.33
CA ALA A 51 -4.74 -14.27 2.49
C ALA A 51 -4.61 -13.62 1.11
N ALA A 52 -4.10 -12.39 1.06
CA ALA A 52 -3.80 -11.68 -0.18
C ALA A 52 -2.75 -12.43 -1.00
N GLY A 53 -1.66 -12.89 -0.38
CA GLY A 53 -0.62 -13.68 -1.05
C GLY A 53 -1.17 -14.96 -1.70
N LYS A 54 -2.12 -15.65 -1.04
CA LYS A 54 -2.78 -16.85 -1.62
C LYS A 54 -3.69 -16.55 -2.81
N LYS A 55 -4.15 -15.31 -2.95
CA LYS A 55 -5.05 -14.87 -4.02
C LYS A 55 -4.33 -14.13 -5.14
N ALA A 56 -3.09 -13.69 -4.94
CA ALA A 56 -2.33 -12.85 -5.86
C ALA A 56 -2.23 -13.41 -7.31
N GLY A 57 -2.29 -14.74 -7.46
CA GLY A 57 -2.27 -15.38 -8.79
C GLY A 57 -3.65 -15.52 -9.46
N ARG A 58 -4.75 -15.07 -8.81
CA ARG A 58 -6.08 -15.17 -9.41
C ARG A 58 -6.29 -14.06 -10.42
N GLU A 59 -6.93 -14.41 -11.52
CA GLU A 59 -7.20 -13.48 -12.60
C GLU A 59 -8.23 -12.42 -12.17
N THR A 60 -7.95 -11.16 -12.50
CA THR A 60 -8.81 -10.01 -12.20
C THR A 60 -9.19 -9.34 -13.52
N ARG A 61 -10.36 -9.71 -14.07
CA ARG A 61 -10.88 -9.21 -15.36
C ARG A 61 -11.84 -8.06 -15.22
N GLU A 62 -12.42 -7.91 -14.04
CA GLU A 62 -13.36 -6.86 -13.70
C GLU A 62 -12.66 -5.75 -12.91
N GLY A 63 -13.36 -4.66 -12.60
CA GLY A 63 -12.79 -3.55 -11.84
C GLY A 63 -13.38 -2.20 -12.23
N VAL A 64 -12.64 -1.14 -11.91
CA VAL A 64 -13.04 0.23 -12.26
C VAL A 64 -11.83 1.05 -12.69
N ILE A 65 -12.11 2.02 -13.57
CA ILE A 65 -11.23 3.17 -13.82
C ILE A 65 -11.80 4.34 -13.03
N ALA A 66 -10.99 4.92 -12.15
CA ALA A 66 -11.38 6.06 -11.34
C ALA A 66 -10.49 7.27 -11.60
N SER A 67 -11.07 8.45 -11.46
CA SER A 67 -10.35 9.71 -11.58
C SER A 67 -10.50 10.53 -10.31
N TYR A 68 -9.49 11.37 -10.05
CA TYR A 68 -9.51 12.35 -8.98
C TYR A 68 -8.85 13.64 -9.45
N ILE A 69 -9.56 14.74 -9.31
CA ILE A 69 -9.00 16.07 -9.51
C ILE A 69 -8.93 16.76 -8.15
N HIS A 70 -7.73 17.15 -7.74
CA HIS A 70 -7.53 17.84 -6.48
C HIS A 70 -8.10 19.26 -6.53
N LEU A 71 -8.50 19.77 -5.36
CA LEU A 71 -9.05 21.12 -5.23
C LEU A 71 -8.08 22.15 -5.88
N GLY A 72 -8.63 23.03 -6.72
CA GLY A 72 -7.85 23.99 -7.51
C GLY A 72 -7.38 23.48 -8.86
N GLY A 73 -7.67 22.21 -9.23
CA GLY A 73 -7.48 21.67 -10.58
C GLY A 73 -6.03 21.49 -11.03
N LYS A 74 -5.05 21.60 -10.09
CA LYS A 74 -3.62 21.53 -10.42
C LYS A 74 -3.03 20.13 -10.38
N VAL A 75 -3.71 19.16 -9.79
CA VAL A 75 -3.30 17.75 -9.73
C VAL A 75 -4.47 16.89 -10.17
N GLY A 76 -4.22 15.99 -11.11
CA GLY A 76 -5.18 15.01 -11.60
C GLY A 76 -4.60 13.62 -11.59
N VAL A 77 -5.44 12.62 -11.27
CA VAL A 77 -5.10 11.19 -11.22
C VAL A 77 -6.15 10.41 -12.01
N LEU A 78 -5.68 9.42 -12.76
CA LEU A 78 -6.48 8.35 -13.34
C LEU A 78 -5.86 7.03 -12.92
N VAL A 79 -6.66 6.09 -12.37
CA VAL A 79 -6.18 4.78 -11.91
C VAL A 79 -7.11 3.67 -12.36
N GLU A 80 -6.54 2.52 -12.71
CA GLU A 80 -7.25 1.26 -12.97
C GLU A 80 -7.01 0.31 -11.78
N VAL A 81 -8.12 -0.10 -11.14
CA VAL A 81 -8.09 -1.09 -10.04
C VAL A 81 -9.01 -2.24 -10.43
N ASN A 82 -8.43 -3.45 -10.49
CA ASN A 82 -9.12 -4.66 -10.93
C ASN A 82 -9.49 -5.54 -9.74
N CYS A 83 -10.57 -6.32 -9.91
CA CYS A 83 -11.06 -7.38 -9.02
C CYS A 83 -11.53 -8.59 -9.83
N GLU A 84 -11.95 -9.67 -9.15
CA GLU A 84 -12.34 -10.91 -9.84
C GLU A 84 -13.73 -10.79 -10.49
N THR A 85 -14.70 -10.11 -9.82
CA THR A 85 -16.11 -10.01 -10.28
C THR A 85 -16.65 -8.59 -10.33
N ASP A 86 -17.68 -8.37 -11.16
CA ASP A 86 -18.40 -7.12 -11.26
C ASP A 86 -19.21 -6.80 -9.99
N PHE A 87 -19.56 -7.80 -9.18
CA PHE A 87 -20.20 -7.61 -7.87
C PHE A 87 -19.27 -6.85 -6.92
N VAL A 88 -17.99 -7.23 -6.85
CA VAL A 88 -17.00 -6.53 -6.04
C VAL A 88 -16.70 -5.16 -6.63
N ALA A 89 -16.61 -5.00 -7.94
CA ALA A 89 -16.42 -3.70 -8.59
C ALA A 89 -17.53 -2.67 -8.23
N LYS A 90 -18.74 -3.15 -7.95
CA LYS A 90 -19.90 -2.33 -7.52
C LYS A 90 -19.98 -2.13 -6.01
N ASN A 91 -19.22 -2.89 -5.22
CA ASN A 91 -19.26 -2.86 -3.77
C ASN A 91 -18.73 -1.51 -3.23
N GLU A 92 -19.39 -0.96 -2.21
CA GLU A 92 -19.03 0.32 -1.61
C GLU A 92 -17.61 0.30 -1.00
N HIS A 93 -17.24 -0.76 -0.29
CA HIS A 93 -15.92 -0.91 0.33
C HIS A 93 -14.79 -0.99 -0.72
N PHE A 94 -15.06 -1.59 -1.89
CA PHE A 94 -14.13 -1.56 -3.01
C PHE A 94 -13.98 -0.15 -3.56
N ARG A 95 -15.07 0.59 -3.73
CA ARG A 95 -15.06 1.97 -4.21
C ARG A 95 -14.38 2.94 -3.25
N GLU A 96 -14.53 2.71 -1.93
CA GLU A 96 -13.79 3.45 -0.91
C GLU A 96 -12.28 3.20 -1.03
N LEU A 97 -11.86 1.94 -1.21
CA LEU A 97 -10.45 1.60 -1.46
C LEU A 97 -9.92 2.34 -2.70
N VAL A 98 -10.66 2.31 -3.79
CA VAL A 98 -10.27 2.98 -5.04
C VAL A 98 -10.12 4.50 -4.83
N LYS A 99 -11.02 5.12 -4.07
CA LYS A 99 -10.92 6.53 -3.69
C LYS A 99 -9.67 6.80 -2.83
N ASP A 100 -9.35 5.92 -1.90
CA ASP A 100 -8.15 6.03 -1.07
C ASP A 100 -6.86 5.91 -1.90
N ILE A 101 -6.85 5.00 -2.88
CA ILE A 101 -5.74 4.86 -3.84
C ILE A 101 -5.57 6.13 -4.67
N THR A 102 -6.66 6.72 -5.20
CA THR A 102 -6.55 7.97 -5.97
C THR A 102 -6.02 9.13 -5.14
N LEU A 103 -6.45 9.23 -3.89
CA LEU A 103 -5.98 10.24 -2.94
C LEU A 103 -4.50 10.05 -2.61
N GLN A 104 -4.07 8.80 -2.36
CA GLN A 104 -2.67 8.46 -2.12
C GLN A 104 -1.78 8.87 -3.30
N ILE A 105 -2.17 8.52 -4.53
CA ILE A 105 -1.42 8.87 -5.74
C ILE A 105 -1.30 10.40 -5.90
N ALA A 106 -2.39 11.12 -5.67
CA ALA A 106 -2.39 12.58 -5.77
C ALA A 106 -1.45 13.22 -4.75
N ALA A 107 -1.44 12.74 -3.50
CA ALA A 107 -0.72 13.33 -2.39
C ALA A 107 0.76 12.91 -2.32
N ALA A 108 1.04 11.62 -2.55
CA ALA A 108 2.38 11.04 -2.36
C ALA A 108 3.18 10.88 -3.66
N SER A 109 2.59 11.19 -4.82
CA SER A 109 3.26 11.21 -6.13
C SER A 109 4.12 9.97 -6.42
N PRO A 110 3.60 8.72 -6.29
CA PRO A 110 4.35 7.54 -6.66
C PRO A 110 4.65 7.54 -8.17
N ILE A 111 5.70 6.83 -8.57
CA ILE A 111 6.12 6.67 -9.97
C ILE A 111 5.70 5.29 -10.49
N TYR A 112 5.77 4.27 -9.64
CA TYR A 112 5.50 2.87 -9.96
C TYR A 112 4.40 2.33 -9.05
N VAL A 113 3.69 1.27 -9.51
CA VAL A 113 2.75 0.58 -8.63
C VAL A 113 3.51 -0.25 -7.60
N SER A 114 4.49 -1.03 -8.04
CA SER A 114 5.22 -1.98 -7.19
C SER A 114 6.73 -1.98 -7.51
N ARG A 115 7.52 -2.71 -6.71
CA ARG A 115 8.99 -2.84 -6.86
C ARG A 115 9.39 -3.44 -8.19
N GLU A 116 8.58 -4.37 -8.70
CA GLU A 116 8.84 -5.11 -9.93
C GLU A 116 8.81 -4.22 -11.17
N GLU A 117 8.17 -3.06 -11.07
CA GLU A 117 8.10 -2.07 -12.15
C GLU A 117 9.29 -1.11 -12.17
N VAL A 118 10.08 -1.07 -11.10
CA VAL A 118 11.22 -0.16 -11.00
C VAL A 118 12.35 -0.62 -11.93
N PRO A 119 12.78 0.20 -12.92
CA PRO A 119 13.85 -0.18 -13.83
C PRO A 119 15.16 -0.45 -13.09
N GLU A 120 15.89 -1.49 -13.50
CA GLU A 120 17.19 -1.83 -12.90
C GLU A 120 18.18 -0.66 -12.97
N LYS A 121 18.12 0.13 -14.04
CA LYS A 121 18.93 1.33 -14.21
C LYS A 121 18.68 2.32 -13.06
N ALA A 122 17.43 2.61 -12.73
CA ALA A 122 17.08 3.54 -11.65
C ALA A 122 17.62 3.06 -10.28
N LEU A 123 17.56 1.74 -10.04
CA LEU A 123 18.11 1.14 -8.82
C LEU A 123 19.65 1.21 -8.79
N LYS A 124 20.29 1.05 -9.94
CA LYS A 124 21.75 1.18 -10.05
C LYS A 124 22.19 2.62 -9.77
N ASP A 125 21.54 3.59 -10.39
CA ASP A 125 21.81 5.00 -10.22
C ASP A 125 21.63 5.40 -8.74
N GLU A 126 20.54 4.95 -8.09
CA GLU A 126 20.30 5.22 -6.67
C GLU A 126 21.37 4.60 -5.75
N ARG A 127 21.81 3.36 -6.05
CA ARG A 127 22.93 2.71 -5.32
C ARG A 127 24.23 3.47 -5.46
N GLU A 128 24.56 3.92 -6.66
CA GLU A 128 25.78 4.70 -6.93
C GLU A 128 25.76 6.03 -6.18
N VAL A 129 24.65 6.77 -6.23
CA VAL A 129 24.45 8.01 -5.47
C VAL A 129 24.56 7.76 -3.98
N ALA A 130 23.92 6.68 -3.49
CA ALA A 130 23.97 6.32 -2.09
C ALA A 130 25.41 6.00 -1.62
N ALA A 131 26.16 5.25 -2.42
CA ALA A 131 27.55 4.87 -2.11
C ALA A 131 28.49 6.08 -2.13
N ALA A 132 28.33 6.98 -3.09
CA ALA A 132 29.16 8.19 -3.21
C ALA A 132 29.04 9.14 -1.99
N GLN A 133 27.90 9.12 -1.29
CA GLN A 133 27.67 9.92 -0.09
C GLN A 133 28.34 9.35 1.18
N ILE A 134 28.86 8.11 1.11
CA ILE A 134 29.43 7.43 2.28
C ILE A 134 30.94 7.38 2.13
N LYS A 135 31.65 8.17 2.94
CA LYS A 135 33.13 8.20 2.95
C LYS A 135 33.69 7.64 4.26
N GLY A 136 34.79 6.90 4.17
CA GLY A 136 35.59 6.48 5.34
C GLY A 136 34.96 5.38 6.21
N LYS A 137 34.01 4.60 5.68
CA LYS A 137 33.38 3.46 6.39
C LYS A 137 33.86 2.14 5.81
N PRO A 138 33.91 1.05 6.60
CA PRO A 138 34.16 -0.31 6.11
C PRO A 138 33.09 -0.72 5.07
N GLU A 139 33.47 -1.53 4.07
CA GLU A 139 32.63 -1.96 2.96
C GLU A 139 31.30 -2.58 3.41
N ALA A 140 31.31 -3.49 4.38
CA ALA A 140 30.11 -4.11 4.93
C ALA A 140 29.12 -3.09 5.56
N VAL A 141 29.63 -1.97 6.09
CA VAL A 141 28.78 -0.88 6.62
C VAL A 141 28.20 -0.05 5.48
N VAL A 142 29.00 0.18 4.42
CA VAL A 142 28.54 0.88 3.22
C VAL A 142 27.39 0.11 2.57
N GLU A 143 27.56 -1.19 2.34
CA GLU A 143 26.51 -2.05 1.76
C GLU A 143 25.19 -1.98 2.54
N LYS A 144 25.26 -2.08 3.87
CA LYS A 144 24.08 -1.99 4.73
C LYS A 144 23.36 -0.65 4.65
N ILE A 145 24.13 0.45 4.58
CA ILE A 145 23.55 1.79 4.45
C ILE A 145 22.93 1.96 3.06
N VAL A 146 23.60 1.50 2.00
CA VAL A 146 23.07 1.53 0.62
C VAL A 146 21.77 0.74 0.53
N ALA A 147 21.74 -0.48 1.09
CA ALA A 147 20.52 -1.27 1.14
C ALA A 147 19.36 -0.51 1.83
N GLY A 148 19.63 0.13 2.96
CA GLY A 148 18.61 0.94 3.66
C GLY A 148 18.13 2.14 2.85
N LYS A 149 19.02 2.76 2.05
CA LYS A 149 18.64 3.87 1.14
C LYS A 149 17.78 3.36 -0.02
N VAL A 150 18.09 2.21 -0.59
CA VAL A 150 17.28 1.56 -1.64
C VAL A 150 15.89 1.21 -1.11
N GLU A 151 15.77 0.68 0.12
CA GLU A 151 14.46 0.44 0.75
C GLU A 151 13.67 1.75 0.93
N LYS A 152 14.34 2.82 1.33
CA LYS A 152 13.71 4.15 1.41
C LYS A 152 13.27 4.65 0.04
N TYR A 153 14.06 4.43 -1.00
CA TYR A 153 13.70 4.78 -2.37
C TYR A 153 12.41 4.06 -2.79
N TYR A 154 12.32 2.73 -2.59
CA TYR A 154 11.10 1.98 -2.85
C TYR A 154 9.89 2.56 -2.11
N SER A 155 10.04 2.85 -0.82
CA SER A 155 8.95 3.43 -0.04
C SER A 155 8.52 4.83 -0.48
N THR A 156 9.34 5.51 -1.30
CA THR A 156 9.02 6.81 -1.87
C THR A 156 8.34 6.69 -3.24
N VAL A 157 8.88 5.82 -4.12
CA VAL A 157 8.46 5.78 -5.52
C VAL A 157 7.41 4.70 -5.83
N CYS A 158 7.28 3.65 -5.00
CA CYS A 158 6.35 2.55 -5.22
C CYS A 158 5.08 2.75 -4.40
N LEU A 159 3.94 2.91 -5.07
CA LEU A 159 2.63 3.12 -4.46
C LEU A 159 2.34 2.11 -3.33
N MET A 160 2.54 0.82 -3.60
CA MET A 160 2.23 -0.25 -2.64
C MET A 160 3.10 -0.24 -1.38
N GLU A 161 4.25 0.46 -1.41
CA GLU A 161 5.18 0.56 -0.28
C GLU A 161 5.11 1.88 0.47
N GLN A 162 4.39 2.85 -0.08
CA GLN A 162 4.19 4.14 0.57
C GLN A 162 3.36 3.97 1.85
N ALA A 163 3.70 4.76 2.87
CA ALA A 163 2.85 4.93 4.04
C ALA A 163 1.51 5.58 3.61
N PHE A 164 0.41 5.07 4.13
CA PHE A 164 -0.91 5.55 3.78
C PHE A 164 -1.15 6.97 4.31
N VAL A 165 -1.60 7.87 3.46
CA VAL A 165 -1.74 9.30 3.81
C VAL A 165 -2.75 9.58 4.93
N LYS A 166 -3.69 8.66 5.19
CA LYS A 166 -4.66 8.78 6.29
C LYS A 166 -4.18 8.12 7.58
N ASP A 167 -3.24 7.15 7.48
CA ASP A 167 -2.65 6.46 8.64
C ASP A 167 -1.22 6.00 8.30
N ALA A 168 -0.23 6.73 8.75
CA ALA A 168 1.19 6.46 8.47
C ALA A 168 1.74 5.15 9.10
N ASN A 169 0.98 4.49 9.97
CA ASN A 169 1.34 3.18 10.52
C ASN A 169 1.05 2.02 9.57
N LEU A 170 0.31 2.27 8.49
CA LEU A 170 -0.08 1.29 7.48
C LEU A 170 0.54 1.67 6.14
N THR A 171 0.88 0.66 5.34
CA THR A 171 1.27 0.85 3.94
C THR A 171 0.04 0.71 3.03
N MET A 172 0.12 1.21 1.79
CA MET A 172 -0.92 0.96 0.80
C MET A 172 -1.10 -0.54 0.54
N LYS A 173 -0.04 -1.33 0.61
CA LYS A 173 -0.11 -2.79 0.56
C LYS A 173 -0.95 -3.39 1.69
N ASP A 174 -0.82 -2.88 2.92
CA ASP A 174 -1.63 -3.33 4.05
C ASP A 174 -3.11 -3.00 3.82
N ILE A 175 -3.43 -1.81 3.31
CA ILE A 175 -4.80 -1.37 3.00
C ILE A 175 -5.42 -2.28 1.93
N VAL A 176 -4.73 -2.50 0.80
CA VAL A 176 -5.20 -3.39 -0.26
C VAL A 176 -5.38 -4.82 0.25
N SER A 177 -4.41 -5.35 1.01
CA SER A 177 -4.47 -6.70 1.58
C SER A 177 -5.63 -6.87 2.56
N SER A 178 -5.93 -5.84 3.34
CA SER A 178 -7.11 -5.82 4.23
C SER A 178 -8.40 -5.95 3.43
N LYS A 179 -8.54 -5.19 2.33
CA LYS A 179 -9.71 -5.25 1.46
C LYS A 179 -9.83 -6.58 0.71
N ILE A 180 -8.73 -7.19 0.28
CA ILE A 180 -8.70 -8.56 -0.25
C ILE A 180 -9.22 -9.57 0.80
N GLY A 181 -8.83 -9.38 2.06
CA GLY A 181 -9.31 -10.21 3.17
C GLY A 181 -10.80 -10.03 3.45
N GLU A 182 -11.27 -8.80 3.43
CA GLU A 182 -12.66 -8.40 3.67
C GLU A 182 -13.59 -8.87 2.56
N LEU A 183 -13.27 -8.55 1.30
CA LEU A 183 -14.11 -8.82 0.14
C LEU A 183 -13.98 -10.25 -0.39
N GLY A 184 -12.93 -10.97 0.02
CA GLY A 184 -12.72 -12.36 -0.37
C GLY A 184 -12.20 -12.56 -1.79
N GLU A 185 -11.94 -11.51 -2.55
CA GLU A 185 -11.41 -11.52 -3.92
C GLU A 185 -10.02 -10.93 -4.01
N ASN A 186 -9.28 -11.30 -5.07
CA ASN A 186 -8.05 -10.63 -5.44
C ASN A 186 -8.34 -9.21 -5.93
N ILE A 187 -7.53 -8.25 -5.52
CA ILE A 187 -7.61 -6.86 -5.95
C ILE A 187 -6.21 -6.42 -6.39
N VAL A 188 -6.13 -5.83 -7.57
CA VAL A 188 -4.87 -5.41 -8.19
C VAL A 188 -4.97 -3.96 -8.63
N VAL A 189 -4.07 -3.11 -8.16
CA VAL A 189 -3.84 -1.81 -8.77
C VAL A 189 -3.05 -2.05 -10.04
N ARG A 190 -3.70 -1.90 -11.19
CA ARG A 190 -3.12 -2.29 -12.48
C ARG A 190 -2.14 -1.26 -13.02
N ARG A 191 -2.56 0.00 -13.00
CA ARG A 191 -1.79 1.15 -13.49
C ARG A 191 -2.43 2.45 -13.06
N PHE A 192 -1.66 3.52 -13.10
CA PHE A 192 -2.18 4.86 -12.91
C PHE A 192 -1.40 5.87 -13.76
N THR A 193 -1.97 7.06 -13.88
CA THR A 193 -1.26 8.24 -14.34
C THR A 193 -1.59 9.42 -13.44
N ARG A 194 -0.62 10.26 -13.18
CA ARG A 194 -0.74 11.49 -12.42
C ARG A 194 -0.23 12.65 -13.25
N PHE A 195 -0.97 13.73 -13.25
CA PHE A 195 -0.56 15.00 -13.85
C PHE A 195 -0.57 16.06 -12.77
N ALA A 196 0.46 16.88 -12.74
CA ALA A 196 0.45 18.12 -11.99
C ALA A 196 0.92 19.27 -12.88
N VAL A 197 0.29 20.42 -12.73
CA VAL A 197 0.62 21.60 -13.51
C VAL A 197 2.08 22.00 -13.26
N GLY A 198 2.88 22.09 -14.33
CA GLY A 198 4.30 22.45 -14.28
C GLY A 198 5.28 21.26 -14.15
N GLU A 199 4.82 20.04 -13.89
CA GLU A 199 5.72 18.87 -13.80
C GLU A 199 6.43 18.53 -15.13
N GLY A 200 5.80 18.77 -16.28
CA GLY A 200 6.36 18.46 -17.61
C GLY A 200 7.50 19.39 -18.04
N GLU A 201 7.53 20.60 -17.57
CA GLU A 201 8.53 21.60 -17.99
C GLU A 201 9.91 21.36 -17.37
N ALA A 202 9.96 20.85 -16.12
CA ALA A 202 11.21 20.52 -15.45
C ALA A 202 11.95 19.33 -16.10
N ALA A 203 11.21 18.35 -16.65
CA ALA A 203 11.81 17.22 -17.37
C ALA A 203 12.32 17.62 -18.76
N ALA A 204 11.64 18.51 -19.46
CA ALA A 204 12.07 19.02 -20.77
C ALA A 204 13.35 19.88 -20.65
N ALA A 205 13.44 20.74 -19.64
CA ALA A 205 14.61 21.58 -19.41
C ALA A 205 15.90 20.79 -19.05
N ALA A 206 15.75 19.63 -18.40
CA ALA A 206 16.87 18.74 -18.07
C ALA A 206 17.40 17.96 -19.30
N THR A 207 16.54 17.74 -20.32
CA THR A 207 16.92 17.03 -21.56
C THR A 207 17.59 17.95 -22.58
N GLU A 208 17.34 19.27 -22.53
CA GLU A 208 17.98 20.26 -23.42
C GLU A 208 19.39 20.70 -22.95
N GLN A 209 19.79 20.33 -21.73
CA GLN A 209 21.11 20.67 -21.15
C GLN A 209 22.08 19.48 -21.12
N ALA A 210 21.73 18.32 -21.66
CA ALA A 210 22.54 17.11 -21.76
C ALA A 210 22.96 16.83 -23.20
#